data_2f0066219f4bbcb85e36114569225ad3
#
_entry.id   2f0066219f4bbcb85e36114569225ad3
#
_cell.length_a   1.000
_cell.length_b   1.000
_cell.length_c   1.000
_cell.angle_alpha   90.00
_cell.angle_beta   90.00
_cell.angle_gamma   90.00
#
_symmetry.space_group_name_H-M   'P 1'
#
loop_
_entity.id
_entity.type
_entity.pdbx_description
1 polymer ?
#
loop_
_entity_poly.entity_id
_entity_poly.type
_entity_poly.pdbx_seq_one_letter_code
_entity_poly.pdbx_strand_id
1 'polypeptide(L)'
;MMAFDAYKILDEIETGSLIDLIAPCMDDYLYIIDLKNDTLRTSQSAVERFMLSDKFMNDAIKHLRTLVYEKDRKLFENHKRKIYDGNEKRYNLLCRLMNRKNLPVWINCRGDVINDEAGKPRYIIGCMNETGTRQRADNISGLKNA
;
A
#
# COMPACT_ATOMS: atom_id res chain seq x y z
N MET A 1 -20.39 -21.03 14.46
CA MET A 1 -19.07 -20.36 14.35
C MET A 1 -19.20 -19.07 13.57
N MET A 2 -18.62 -18.01 14.10
CA MET A 2 -18.66 -16.74 13.41
C MET A 2 -17.59 -16.71 12.32
N ALA A 3 -17.96 -16.20 11.15
CA ALA A 3 -17.01 -15.98 10.09
C ALA A 3 -16.01 -14.89 10.51
N PHE A 4 -14.80 -14.95 9.95
CA PHE A 4 -13.80 -13.91 10.17
C PHE A 4 -14.29 -12.60 9.55
N ASP A 5 -14.35 -11.55 10.34
CA ASP A 5 -14.76 -10.23 9.91
C ASP A 5 -13.57 -9.27 10.03
N ALA A 6 -12.83 -9.12 8.92
CA ALA A 6 -11.64 -8.29 8.88
C ALA A 6 -11.98 -6.81 9.10
N TYR A 7 -13.12 -6.34 8.60
CA TYR A 7 -13.55 -4.96 8.79
C TYR A 7 -13.72 -4.64 10.28
N LYS A 8 -14.41 -5.50 10.99
CA LYS A 8 -14.66 -5.31 12.41
C LYS A 8 -13.37 -5.38 13.23
N ILE A 9 -12.49 -6.32 12.89
CA ILE A 9 -11.21 -6.46 13.57
C ILE A 9 -10.36 -5.20 13.38
N LEU A 10 -10.30 -4.66 12.16
CA LEU A 10 -9.53 -3.46 11.88
C LEU A 10 -10.08 -2.22 12.57
N ASP A 11 -11.39 -2.16 12.82
CA ASP A 11 -11.99 -1.07 13.58
C ASP A 11 -11.69 -1.18 15.08
N GLU A 12 -11.61 -2.40 15.61
CA GLU A 12 -11.46 -2.66 17.03
C GLU A 12 -10.01 -2.75 17.52
N ILE A 13 -9.10 -3.20 16.64
CA ILE A 13 -7.69 -3.35 16.97
C ILE A 13 -6.93 -2.07 16.60
N GLU A 14 -5.99 -1.69 17.43
CA GLU A 14 -5.07 -0.62 17.08
C GLU A 14 -4.11 -1.10 15.99
N THR A 15 -4.36 -0.70 14.75
CA THR A 15 -3.62 -1.18 13.59
C THR A 15 -2.15 -0.80 13.61
N GLY A 16 -1.82 0.34 14.21
CA GLY A 16 -0.42 0.75 14.36
C GLY A 16 0.38 -0.22 15.20
N SER A 17 -0.20 -0.67 16.32
CA SER A 17 0.45 -1.67 17.19
C SER A 17 0.63 -2.98 16.48
N LEU A 18 -0.34 -3.40 15.68
CA LEU A 18 -0.25 -4.65 14.91
C LEU A 18 0.90 -4.59 13.91
N ILE A 19 1.04 -3.49 13.18
CA ILE A 19 2.13 -3.30 12.24
C ILE A 19 3.49 -3.34 12.96
N ASP A 20 3.61 -2.64 14.08
CA ASP A 20 4.86 -2.58 14.85
C ASP A 20 5.28 -3.96 15.36
N LEU A 21 4.32 -4.84 15.66
CA LEU A 21 4.61 -6.21 16.10
C LEU A 21 5.07 -7.11 14.96
N ILE A 22 4.51 -6.94 13.77
CA ILE A 22 4.76 -7.84 12.63
C ILE A 22 5.94 -7.37 11.79
N ALA A 23 6.11 -6.06 11.61
CA ALA A 23 7.09 -5.51 10.68
C ALA A 23 8.53 -6.01 10.90
N PRO A 24 9.02 -6.18 12.16
CA PRO A 24 10.39 -6.69 12.37
C PRO A 24 10.61 -8.11 11.86
N CYS A 25 9.55 -8.86 11.62
CA CYS A 25 9.61 -10.23 11.12
C CYS A 25 9.63 -10.31 9.60
N MET A 26 9.54 -9.18 8.90
CA MET A 26 9.38 -9.13 7.45
C MET A 26 10.40 -8.20 6.80
N ASP A 27 10.78 -8.55 5.60
CA ASP A 27 11.61 -7.67 4.75
C ASP A 27 10.77 -6.66 3.99
N ASP A 28 9.49 -6.93 3.83
CA ASP A 28 8.57 -6.04 3.12
C ASP A 28 8.09 -4.91 4.02
N TYR A 29 7.69 -3.81 3.40
CA TYR A 29 7.08 -2.67 4.09
C TYR A 29 5.57 -2.89 4.16
N LEU A 30 5.02 -2.93 5.37
CA LEU A 30 3.58 -3.12 5.58
C LEU A 30 2.85 -1.80 5.56
N TYR A 31 1.61 -1.80 5.06
CA TYR A 31 0.77 -0.61 5.09
C TYR A 31 -0.71 -0.97 5.22
N ILE A 32 -1.47 -0.08 5.85
CA ILE A 32 -2.91 -0.13 5.93
C ILE A 32 -3.44 1.26 5.60
N ILE A 33 -4.34 1.32 4.63
CA ILE A 33 -5.02 2.57 4.24
C ILE A 33 -6.48 2.44 4.63
N ASP A 34 -6.98 3.43 5.36
CA ASP A 34 -8.40 3.58 5.67
C ASP A 34 -8.98 4.54 4.64
N LEU A 35 -9.78 4.01 3.72
CA LEU A 35 -10.33 4.80 2.62
C LEU A 35 -11.42 5.77 3.07
N LYS A 36 -12.12 5.46 4.15
CA LYS A 36 -13.15 6.35 4.68
C LYS A 36 -12.56 7.57 5.35
N ASN A 37 -11.56 7.36 6.18
CA ASN A 37 -10.93 8.44 6.95
C ASN A 37 -9.71 9.03 6.25
N ASP A 38 -9.32 8.43 5.13
CA ASP A 38 -8.16 8.84 4.33
C ASP A 38 -6.88 8.88 5.18
N THR A 39 -6.60 7.77 5.86
CA THR A 39 -5.41 7.63 6.70
C THR A 39 -4.53 6.50 6.22
N LEU A 40 -3.24 6.63 6.47
CA LEU A 40 -2.24 5.60 6.16
C LEU A 40 -1.49 5.26 7.44
N ARG A 41 -1.34 3.95 7.68
CA ARG A 41 -0.43 3.42 8.69
C ARG A 41 0.60 2.55 8.01
N THR A 42 1.86 2.71 8.43
CA THR A 42 2.96 1.95 7.85
C THR A 42 4.03 1.68 8.91
N SER A 43 5.05 0.91 8.51
CA SER A 43 6.14 0.58 9.41
C SER A 43 7.18 1.70 9.50
N GLN A 44 7.96 1.71 10.58
CA GLN A 44 9.05 2.65 10.74
C GLN A 44 10.09 2.51 9.62
N SER A 45 10.34 1.28 9.17
CA SER A 45 11.28 1.04 8.07
C SER A 45 10.86 1.73 6.78
N ALA A 46 9.55 1.78 6.50
CA ALA A 46 9.03 2.50 5.34
C ALA A 46 9.26 4.01 5.47
N VAL A 47 9.04 4.56 6.66
CA VAL A 47 9.27 5.98 6.92
C VAL A 47 10.76 6.33 6.73
N GLU A 48 11.64 5.46 7.18
CA GLU A 48 13.08 5.68 7.04
C GLU A 48 13.56 5.58 5.59
N ARG A 49 12.90 4.80 4.78
CA ARG A 49 13.29 4.57 3.38
C ARG A 49 12.69 5.56 2.41
N PHE A 50 11.42 5.91 2.59
CA PHE A 50 10.66 6.72 1.64
C PHE A 50 10.38 8.11 2.21
N MET A 51 9.84 8.99 1.34
CA MET A 51 9.52 10.36 1.74
C MET A 51 8.16 10.41 2.43
N LEU A 52 8.05 9.69 3.54
CA LEU A 52 6.87 9.69 4.40
C LEU A 52 7.16 10.50 5.67
N SER A 53 6.18 11.23 6.16
CA SER A 53 6.39 12.09 7.33
C SER A 53 6.33 11.33 8.65
N ASP A 54 5.50 10.28 8.73
CA ASP A 54 5.32 9.53 9.96
C ASP A 54 4.70 8.17 9.64
N LYS A 55 4.70 7.27 10.63
CA LYS A 55 4.05 5.97 10.54
C LYS A 55 2.54 6.07 10.40
N PHE A 56 1.94 7.13 10.92
CA PHE A 56 0.53 7.43 10.76
C PHE A 56 0.38 8.80 10.09
N MET A 57 -0.41 8.84 9.00
CA MET A 57 -0.64 10.09 8.28
C MET A 57 -2.10 10.25 7.91
N ASN A 58 -2.61 11.47 8.08
CA ASN A 58 -3.86 11.89 7.50
C ASN A 58 -3.63 12.30 6.04
N ASP A 59 -4.70 12.51 5.28
CA ASP A 59 -4.62 12.88 3.87
C ASP A 59 -3.76 11.89 3.08
N ALA A 60 -4.04 10.60 3.28
CA ALA A 60 -3.21 9.52 2.75
C ALA A 60 -3.06 9.57 1.23
N ILE A 61 -4.17 9.79 0.52
CA ILE A 61 -4.14 9.80 -0.96
C ILE A 61 -3.27 10.95 -1.49
N LYS A 62 -3.37 12.11 -0.88
CA LYS A 62 -2.55 13.26 -1.25
C LYS A 62 -1.05 12.97 -1.05
N HIS A 63 -0.70 12.40 0.10
CA HIS A 63 0.69 12.05 0.40
C HIS A 63 1.20 10.95 -0.52
N LEU A 64 0.39 9.93 -0.79
CA LEU A 64 0.76 8.85 -1.70
C LEU A 64 0.97 9.36 -3.12
N ARG A 65 0.10 10.27 -3.57
CA ARG A 65 0.26 10.87 -4.90
C ARG A 65 1.59 11.59 -5.03
N THR A 66 1.99 12.30 -4.00
CA THR A 66 3.28 13.02 -3.98
C THR A 66 4.44 12.04 -3.90
N LEU A 67 4.28 10.93 -3.18
CA LEU A 67 5.31 9.91 -3.02
C LEU A 67 5.59 9.18 -4.33
N VAL A 68 4.57 8.97 -5.16
CA VAL A 68 4.72 8.29 -6.44
C VAL A 68 5.51 9.16 -7.40
N TYR A 69 6.49 8.55 -8.08
CA TYR A 69 7.30 9.24 -9.08
C TYR A 69 6.39 9.85 -10.15
N GLU A 70 6.73 11.07 -10.56
CA GLU A 70 5.90 11.88 -11.45
C GLU A 70 5.41 11.12 -12.69
N LYS A 71 6.30 10.36 -13.32
CA LYS A 71 5.97 9.62 -14.54
C LYS A 71 4.98 8.47 -14.31
N ASP A 72 4.79 8.04 -13.07
CA ASP A 72 3.90 6.94 -12.71
C ASP A 72 2.58 7.42 -12.09
N ARG A 73 2.37 8.73 -11.97
CA ARG A 73 1.17 9.27 -11.31
C ARG A 73 -0.11 8.93 -12.04
N LYS A 74 -0.08 8.87 -13.35
CA LYS A 74 -1.27 8.46 -14.12
C LYS A 74 -1.63 7.01 -13.83
N LEU A 75 -0.65 6.15 -13.72
CA LEU A 75 -0.84 4.76 -13.33
C LEU A 75 -1.46 4.67 -11.94
N PHE A 76 -0.96 5.45 -11.00
CA PHE A 76 -1.50 5.52 -9.64
C PHE A 76 -2.96 5.99 -9.64
N GLU A 77 -3.28 7.03 -10.39
CA GLU A 77 -4.66 7.55 -10.46
C GLU A 77 -5.63 6.53 -11.06
N ASN A 78 -5.21 5.81 -12.10
CA ASN A 78 -6.04 4.76 -12.69
C ASN A 78 -6.28 3.62 -11.71
N HIS A 79 -5.26 3.22 -10.98
CA HIS A 79 -5.35 2.17 -9.98
C HIS A 79 -6.27 2.57 -8.83
N LYS A 80 -6.11 3.78 -8.34
CA LYS A 80 -6.96 4.34 -7.28
C LYS A 80 -8.43 4.31 -7.70
N ARG A 81 -8.73 4.74 -8.92
CA ARG A 81 -10.10 4.75 -9.44
C ARG A 81 -10.72 3.36 -9.45
N LYS A 82 -9.97 2.35 -9.91
CA LYS A 82 -10.45 0.96 -9.91
C LYS A 82 -10.80 0.48 -8.51
N ILE A 83 -10.00 0.84 -7.53
CA ILE A 83 -10.26 0.48 -6.13
C ILE A 83 -11.53 1.15 -5.63
N TYR A 84 -11.67 2.46 -5.83
CA TYR A 84 -12.85 3.19 -5.37
C TYR A 84 -14.13 2.74 -6.07
N ASP A 85 -14.03 2.32 -7.34
CA ASP A 85 -15.18 1.80 -8.09
C ASP A 85 -15.56 0.38 -7.70
N GLY A 86 -14.81 -0.26 -6.81
CA GLY A 86 -15.07 -1.62 -6.36
C GLY A 86 -14.67 -2.70 -7.37
N ASN A 87 -13.93 -2.34 -8.41
CA ASN A 87 -13.53 -3.26 -9.47
C ASN A 87 -12.22 -3.99 -9.18
N GLU A 88 -11.56 -3.66 -8.08
CA GLU A 88 -10.28 -4.26 -7.71
C GLU A 88 -10.37 -4.78 -6.28
N LYS A 89 -10.22 -6.08 -6.07
CA LYS A 89 -10.23 -6.69 -4.73
C LYS A 89 -8.83 -7.05 -4.27
N ARG A 90 -7.99 -7.45 -5.19
CA ARG A 90 -6.59 -7.82 -4.93
C ARG A 90 -5.76 -7.27 -6.07
N TYR A 91 -4.68 -6.61 -5.74
CA TYR A 91 -3.87 -5.98 -6.78
C TYR A 91 -2.39 -6.23 -6.58
N ASN A 92 -1.68 -6.06 -7.67
CA ASN A 92 -0.23 -6.11 -7.74
C ASN A 92 0.20 -4.98 -8.67
N LEU A 93 0.71 -3.91 -8.10
CA LEU A 93 1.05 -2.70 -8.84
C LEU A 93 2.55 -2.48 -8.81
N LEU A 94 3.13 -2.32 -9.99
CA LEU A 94 4.53 -2.01 -10.15
C LEU A 94 4.67 -0.53 -10.48
N CYS A 95 5.31 0.22 -9.62
CA CYS A 95 5.51 1.65 -9.80
C CYS A 95 6.77 2.12 -9.07
N ARG A 96 7.12 3.39 -9.28
CA ARG A 96 8.27 3.99 -8.63
C ARG A 96 7.81 4.93 -7.52
N LEU A 97 8.42 4.78 -6.36
CA LEU A 97 8.22 5.69 -5.22
C LEU A 97 9.51 6.46 -4.97
N MET A 98 9.37 7.69 -4.51
CA MET A 98 10.52 8.53 -4.18
C MET A 98 11.09 8.14 -2.82
N ASN A 99 12.38 7.87 -2.76
CA ASN A 99 13.05 7.60 -1.49
C ASN A 99 13.50 8.92 -0.83
N ARG A 100 14.11 8.82 0.36
CA ARG A 100 14.55 10.00 1.10
C ARG A 100 15.71 10.75 0.47
N LYS A 101 16.39 10.13 -0.48
CA LYS A 101 17.44 10.77 -1.28
C LYS A 101 16.86 11.45 -2.52
N ASN A 102 15.54 11.52 -2.62
CA ASN A 102 14.81 12.09 -3.75
C ASN A 102 15.11 11.37 -5.07
N LEU A 103 15.25 10.04 -4.99
CA LEU A 103 15.47 9.18 -6.15
C LEU A 103 14.29 8.22 -6.30
N PRO A 104 13.85 7.95 -7.54
CA PRO A 104 12.79 6.96 -7.77
C PRO A 104 13.30 5.55 -7.57
N VAL A 105 12.52 4.74 -6.87
CA VAL A 105 12.83 3.34 -6.57
C VAL A 105 11.69 2.46 -7.05
N TRP A 106 11.99 1.40 -7.77
CA TRP A 106 10.98 0.45 -8.23
C TRP A 106 10.43 -0.36 -7.07
N ILE A 107 9.11 -0.33 -6.94
CA ILE A 107 8.37 -0.99 -5.87
C ILE A 107 7.32 -1.90 -6.48
N ASN A 108 7.23 -3.11 -5.96
CA ASN A 108 6.10 -3.99 -6.19
C ASN A 108 5.13 -3.84 -5.01
N CYS A 109 3.94 -3.33 -5.28
CA CYS A 109 2.95 -3.02 -4.27
C CYS A 109 1.80 -4.02 -4.38
N ARG A 110 1.58 -4.81 -3.34
CA ARG A 110 0.54 -5.84 -3.32
C ARG A 110 -0.41 -5.57 -2.17
N GLY A 111 -1.69 -5.73 -2.42
CA GLY A 111 -2.67 -5.48 -1.39
C GLY A 111 -4.01 -6.11 -1.65
N ASP A 112 -4.79 -6.22 -0.59
CA ASP A 112 -6.17 -6.66 -0.62
C ASP A 112 -7.06 -5.51 -0.20
N VAL A 113 -8.18 -5.37 -0.91
CA VAL A 113 -9.20 -4.38 -0.59
C VAL A 113 -10.26 -5.07 0.26
N ILE A 114 -10.53 -4.50 1.43
CA ILE A 114 -11.53 -5.01 2.36
C ILE A 114 -12.73 -4.06 2.33
N ASN A 115 -13.90 -4.62 2.05
CA ASN A 115 -15.13 -3.86 1.97
C ASN A 115 -15.79 -3.72 3.36
N ASP A 116 -16.57 -2.67 3.53
CA ASP A 116 -17.42 -2.51 4.70
C ASP A 116 -18.68 -3.38 4.60
N GLU A 117 -19.57 -3.28 5.58
CA GLU A 117 -20.81 -4.07 5.61
C GLU A 117 -21.74 -3.75 4.43
N ALA A 118 -21.64 -2.54 3.87
CA ALA A 118 -22.43 -2.13 2.72
C ALA A 118 -21.81 -2.55 1.39
N GLY A 119 -20.65 -3.21 1.41
CA GLY A 119 -19.96 -3.67 0.21
C GLY A 119 -19.09 -2.61 -0.45
N LYS A 120 -18.84 -1.48 0.22
CA LYS A 120 -17.95 -0.44 -0.30
C LYS A 120 -16.52 -0.66 0.18
N PRO A 121 -15.52 -0.36 -0.66
CA PRO A 121 -14.12 -0.44 -0.23
C PRO A 121 -13.89 0.41 1.00
N ARG A 122 -13.35 -0.21 2.05
CA ARG A 122 -13.08 0.46 3.32
C ARG A 122 -11.60 0.52 3.65
N TYR A 123 -10.92 -0.62 3.56
CA TYR A 123 -9.50 -0.69 3.88
C TYR A 123 -8.70 -1.29 2.73
N ILE A 124 -7.46 -0.88 2.64
CA ILE A 124 -6.45 -1.56 1.83
C ILE A 124 -5.37 -2.04 2.79
N ILE A 125 -5.11 -3.34 2.78
CA ILE A 125 -4.04 -3.94 3.58
C ILE A 125 -3.04 -4.55 2.63
N GLY A 126 -1.78 -4.21 2.78
CA GLY A 126 -0.80 -4.72 1.86
C GLY A 126 0.63 -4.62 2.33
N CYS A 127 1.50 -4.97 1.41
CA CYS A 127 2.92 -4.87 1.58
C CYS A 127 3.56 -4.42 0.28
N MET A 128 4.74 -3.83 0.39
CA MET A 128 5.55 -3.44 -0.76
C MET A 128 6.97 -3.90 -0.56
N ASN A 129 7.61 -4.23 -1.67
CA ASN A 129 9.03 -4.57 -1.65
C ASN A 129 9.74 -3.89 -2.81
N GLU A 130 11.02 -3.58 -2.59
CA GLU A 130 11.84 -2.98 -3.62
C GLU A 130 12.31 -4.05 -4.59
N THR A 131 12.24 -3.73 -5.89
CA THR A 131 12.71 -4.65 -6.94
C THR A 131 14.10 -4.29 -7.44
N GLY A 132 14.64 -3.15 -7.00
CA GLY A 132 15.97 -2.67 -7.36
C GLY A 132 15.98 -1.87 -8.63
N THR A 133 15.94 -2.53 -9.78
CA THR A 133 16.05 -1.87 -11.07
C THR A 133 14.82 -2.11 -11.92
N ARG A 134 14.65 -1.30 -12.97
CA ARG A 134 13.58 -1.48 -13.93
C ARG A 134 13.60 -2.89 -14.52
N GLN A 135 14.76 -3.36 -14.90
CA GLN A 135 14.90 -4.70 -15.49
C GLN A 135 14.47 -5.79 -14.50
N ARG A 136 14.87 -5.67 -13.23
CA ARG A 136 14.47 -6.61 -12.20
C ARG A 136 12.97 -6.56 -11.96
N ALA A 137 12.39 -5.37 -11.94
CA ALA A 137 10.95 -5.19 -11.82
C ALA A 137 10.20 -5.83 -12.98
N ASP A 138 10.66 -5.62 -14.19
CA ASP A 138 10.05 -6.22 -15.38
C ASP A 138 10.13 -7.75 -15.33
N ASN A 139 11.25 -8.29 -14.85
CA ASN A 139 11.40 -9.73 -14.71
C ASN A 139 10.41 -10.31 -13.70
N ILE A 140 10.19 -9.64 -12.59
CA ILE A 140 9.20 -10.04 -11.59
C ILE A 140 7.80 -10.04 -12.21
N SER A 141 7.44 -8.97 -12.89
CA SER A 141 6.16 -8.87 -13.58
C SER A 141 6.05 -9.85 -14.74
N GLY A 142 7.16 -10.10 -15.39
CA GLY A 142 7.23 -10.92 -16.59
C GLY A 142 7.38 -12.42 -16.36
N LEU A 143 7.58 -12.86 -15.13
CA LEU A 143 7.71 -14.28 -14.84
C LEU A 143 6.54 -15.09 -15.38
N LYS A 144 5.38 -14.51 -15.35
CA LYS A 144 4.17 -15.10 -15.90
C LYS A 144 4.15 -15.15 -17.43
N ASN A 145 5.05 -14.44 -18.07
CA ASN A 145 5.16 -14.37 -19.53
C ASN A 145 6.33 -15.18 -20.08
N ALA A 146 7.12 -15.74 -19.19
CA ALA A 146 8.30 -16.51 -19.58
C ALA A 146 7.95 -17.92 -20.05
#